data_ea723bf04fd4ade7823d87479fa18ac0
#
_entry.id   ea723bf04fd4ade7823d87479fa18ac0
#
_cell.length_a   1.000
_cell.length_b   1.000
_cell.length_c   1.000
_cell.angle_alpha   90.00
_cell.angle_beta   90.00
_cell.angle_gamma   90.00
#
_symmetry.space_group_name_H-M   'P 1'
#
loop_
_entity.id
_entity.type
_entity.pdbx_description
1 polymer ?
#
loop_
_entity_poly.entity_id
_entity_poly.type
_entity_poly.pdbx_seq_one_letter_code
_entity_poly.pdbx_strand_id
1 'polypeptide(L)'
;MIGFLYEAGHLKRTPRAGWLLAGVPNPESVAEHSFRVGIIAYVIAAQEGANPDRAATLGLFHDFPEARIGDVPSVGKNYVRTAAPQEVIADQVAGLPEPLGRHIATLIDEHEKAKSTDATLEAKCSRDADKIECLVQAREYEAAGNTQLKPWIDSMLRAVATQTGKELANAALAVPPSIWFQDFAAKFGMPRAVGE
;
A
#
# COMPACT_ATOMS: atom_id res chain seq x y z
N MET A 1 0.64 -5.85 25.29
CA MET A 1 1.30 -4.78 24.47
C MET A 1 2.47 -5.29 23.64
N ILE A 2 3.51 -5.92 24.20
CA ILE A 2 4.67 -6.37 23.40
C ILE A 2 4.29 -7.41 22.35
N GLY A 3 3.33 -8.32 22.64
CA GLY A 3 2.83 -9.30 21.67
C GLY A 3 2.27 -8.65 20.40
N PHE A 4 1.53 -7.55 20.54
CA PHE A 4 1.02 -6.77 19.41
C PHE A 4 2.16 -6.24 18.51
N LEU A 5 3.26 -5.77 19.12
CA LEU A 5 4.43 -5.30 18.35
C LEU A 5 5.16 -6.44 17.65
N TYR A 6 5.25 -7.63 18.26
CA TYR A 6 5.78 -8.82 17.60
C TYR A 6 4.88 -9.28 16.45
N GLU A 7 3.56 -9.20 16.62
CA GLU A 7 2.59 -9.49 15.57
C GLU A 7 2.73 -8.53 14.38
N ALA A 8 2.88 -7.22 14.64
CA ALA A 8 3.22 -6.23 13.61
C ALA A 8 4.49 -6.62 12.83
N GLY A 9 5.51 -7.12 13.53
CA GLY A 9 6.74 -7.62 12.91
C GLY A 9 6.54 -8.84 12.00
N HIS A 10 5.42 -9.57 12.08
CA HIS A 10 5.12 -10.68 11.19
C HIS A 10 4.90 -10.21 9.75
N LEU A 11 4.32 -9.04 9.55
CA LEU A 11 4.11 -8.45 8.22
C LEU A 11 5.40 -8.28 7.41
N LYS A 12 6.56 -8.18 8.07
CA LYS A 12 7.88 -8.15 7.40
C LYS A 12 8.22 -9.46 6.68
N ARG A 13 7.51 -10.54 6.98
CA ARG A 13 7.71 -11.89 6.41
C ARG A 13 6.49 -12.40 5.64
N THR A 14 5.44 -11.60 5.60
CA THR A 14 4.22 -11.88 4.83
C THR A 14 4.42 -11.28 3.43
N PRO A 15 4.62 -12.10 2.38
CA PRO A 15 4.81 -11.58 1.03
C PRO A 15 3.49 -11.05 0.46
N ARG A 16 3.56 -10.03 -0.40
CA ARG A 16 2.43 -9.60 -1.23
C ARG A 16 2.17 -10.68 -2.29
N ALA A 17 1.22 -11.57 -1.99
CA ALA A 17 0.98 -12.80 -2.75
C ALA A 17 0.55 -12.56 -4.21
N GLY A 18 -0.04 -11.42 -4.51
CA GLY A 18 -0.39 -11.02 -5.87
C GLY A 18 0.81 -11.02 -6.82
N TRP A 19 1.97 -10.61 -6.38
CA TRP A 19 3.18 -10.55 -7.20
C TRP A 19 3.76 -11.93 -7.55
N LEU A 20 3.53 -12.95 -6.71
CA LEU A 20 3.90 -14.33 -7.01
C LEU A 20 3.17 -14.84 -8.26
N LEU A 21 1.90 -14.46 -8.44
CA LEU A 21 1.12 -14.79 -9.64
C LEU A 21 1.66 -14.12 -10.90
N ALA A 22 2.30 -12.97 -10.75
CA ALA A 22 2.99 -12.27 -11.84
C ALA A 22 4.41 -12.79 -12.07
N GLY A 23 4.84 -13.84 -11.37
CA GLY A 23 6.16 -14.43 -11.51
C GLY A 23 7.30 -13.64 -10.86
N VAL A 24 7.00 -12.77 -9.89
CA VAL A 24 8.02 -12.09 -9.07
C VAL A 24 8.49 -13.05 -7.98
N PRO A 25 9.75 -13.53 -7.99
CA PRO A 25 10.17 -14.59 -7.08
C PRO A 25 10.36 -14.15 -5.63
N ASN A 26 10.72 -12.90 -5.42
CA ASN A 26 10.93 -12.29 -4.11
C ASN A 26 10.13 -10.98 -4.05
N PRO A 27 8.81 -11.06 -3.86
CA PRO A 27 7.99 -9.85 -3.82
C PRO A 27 8.22 -9.08 -2.52
N GLU A 28 7.86 -7.81 -2.55
CA GLU A 28 7.79 -7.00 -1.33
C GLU A 28 6.95 -7.69 -0.25
N SER A 29 7.23 -7.39 1.00
CA SER A 29 6.40 -7.77 2.14
C SER A 29 5.22 -6.81 2.32
N VAL A 30 4.18 -7.23 3.05
CA VAL A 30 3.07 -6.36 3.45
C VAL A 30 3.57 -5.15 4.25
N ALA A 31 4.63 -5.30 5.05
CA ALA A 31 5.21 -4.18 5.81
C ALA A 31 5.89 -3.15 4.89
N GLU A 32 6.59 -3.57 3.86
CA GLU A 32 7.23 -2.66 2.87
C GLU A 32 6.16 -1.92 2.06
N HIS A 33 5.13 -2.62 1.62
CA HIS A 33 3.95 -2.04 1.00
C HIS A 33 3.30 -0.98 1.90
N SER A 34 2.91 -1.34 3.12
CA SER A 34 2.22 -0.43 4.04
C SER A 34 3.04 0.81 4.40
N PHE A 35 4.37 0.68 4.46
CA PHE A 35 5.28 1.82 4.65
C PHE A 35 5.10 2.85 3.51
N ARG A 36 5.18 2.42 2.26
CA ARG A 36 5.06 3.33 1.11
C ARG A 36 3.63 3.82 0.92
N VAL A 37 2.61 3.01 1.23
CA VAL A 37 1.20 3.44 1.27
C VAL A 37 1.01 4.62 2.23
N GLY A 38 1.60 4.57 3.43
CA GLY A 38 1.53 5.68 4.39
C GLY A 38 2.10 6.99 3.82
N ILE A 39 3.25 6.92 3.15
CA ILE A 39 3.89 8.09 2.50
C ILE A 39 3.00 8.65 1.37
N ILE A 40 2.49 7.78 0.49
CA ILE A 40 1.64 8.19 -0.63
C ILE A 40 0.33 8.78 -0.12
N ALA A 41 -0.28 8.19 0.92
CA ALA A 41 -1.51 8.70 1.54
C ALA A 41 -1.32 10.10 2.11
N TYR A 42 -0.18 10.36 2.76
CA TYR A 42 0.18 11.70 3.24
C TYR A 42 0.20 12.71 2.10
N VAL A 43 0.90 12.37 1.00
CA VAL A 43 1.04 13.26 -0.16
C VAL A 43 -0.31 13.55 -0.81
N ILE A 44 -1.13 12.51 -1.05
CA ILE A 44 -2.45 12.68 -1.65
C ILE A 44 -3.33 13.56 -0.76
N ALA A 45 -3.41 13.26 0.54
CA ALA A 45 -4.25 13.99 1.48
C ALA A 45 -3.87 15.46 1.60
N ALA A 46 -2.57 15.77 1.61
CA ALA A 46 -2.08 17.15 1.62
C ALA A 46 -2.51 17.94 0.37
N GLN A 47 -2.56 17.30 -0.80
CA GLN A 47 -2.99 17.95 -2.04
C GLN A 47 -4.52 18.04 -2.17
N GLU A 48 -5.24 17.06 -1.64
CA GLU A 48 -6.72 17.04 -1.64
C GLU A 48 -7.34 17.89 -0.53
N GLY A 49 -6.52 18.49 0.38
CA GLY A 49 -7.04 19.29 1.50
C GLY A 49 -7.62 18.46 2.65
N ALA A 50 -7.28 17.18 2.74
CA ALA A 50 -7.60 16.31 3.87
C ALA A 50 -6.52 16.40 4.97
N ASN A 51 -6.69 15.66 6.07
CA ASN A 51 -5.68 15.55 7.12
C ASN A 51 -4.59 14.53 6.70
N PRO A 52 -3.35 14.98 6.39
CA PRO A 52 -2.29 14.08 5.90
C PRO A 52 -1.84 13.07 6.95
N ASP A 53 -1.74 13.48 8.22
CA ASP A 53 -1.31 12.59 9.31
C ASP A 53 -2.31 11.45 9.52
N ARG A 54 -3.60 11.77 9.44
CA ARG A 54 -4.68 10.79 9.54
C ARG A 54 -4.62 9.81 8.36
N ALA A 55 -4.54 10.31 7.13
CA ALA A 55 -4.49 9.47 5.93
C ALA A 55 -3.26 8.55 5.92
N ALA A 56 -2.09 9.07 6.30
CA ALA A 56 -0.87 8.27 6.44
C ALA A 56 -1.02 7.17 7.48
N THR A 57 -1.64 7.48 8.62
CA THR A 57 -1.88 6.48 9.67
C THR A 57 -2.85 5.40 9.20
N LEU A 58 -3.92 5.75 8.50
CA LEU A 58 -4.82 4.79 7.87
C LEU A 58 -4.05 3.87 6.91
N GLY A 59 -3.23 4.46 6.03
CA GLY A 59 -2.40 3.72 5.07
C GLY A 59 -1.40 2.78 5.73
N LEU A 60 -0.78 3.19 6.83
CA LEU A 60 0.17 2.34 7.56
C LEU A 60 -0.49 1.12 8.21
N PHE A 61 -1.73 1.25 8.69
CA PHE A 61 -2.41 0.20 9.44
C PHE A 61 -3.35 -0.67 8.59
N HIS A 62 -3.68 -0.28 7.35
CA HIS A 62 -4.79 -0.87 6.58
C HIS A 62 -4.70 -2.40 6.42
N ASP A 63 -3.51 -2.94 6.18
CA ASP A 63 -3.26 -4.37 6.00
C ASP A 63 -2.76 -5.07 7.29
N PHE A 64 -2.87 -4.42 8.48
CA PHE A 64 -2.44 -5.03 9.73
C PHE A 64 -3.15 -6.37 10.04
N PRO A 65 -4.45 -6.56 9.73
CA PRO A 65 -5.13 -7.84 9.87
C PRO A 65 -4.46 -9.00 9.11
N GLU A 66 -3.74 -8.73 8.04
CA GLU A 66 -3.03 -9.73 7.23
C GLU A 66 -1.90 -10.45 7.99
N ALA A 67 -1.47 -9.92 9.15
CA ALA A 67 -0.58 -10.65 10.05
C ALA A 67 -1.16 -12.01 10.50
N ARG A 68 -2.49 -12.16 10.51
CA ARG A 68 -3.18 -13.42 10.90
C ARG A 68 -3.76 -14.18 9.71
N ILE A 69 -4.30 -13.47 8.73
CA ILE A 69 -5.03 -14.08 7.61
C ILE A 69 -4.19 -14.20 6.33
N GLY A 70 -3.01 -13.57 6.30
CA GLY A 70 -2.15 -13.48 5.11
C GLY A 70 -2.69 -12.52 4.05
N ASP A 71 -1.85 -12.13 3.09
CA ASP A 71 -2.29 -11.41 1.90
C ASP A 71 -2.98 -12.40 0.95
N VAL A 72 -4.30 -12.27 0.80
CA VAL A 72 -5.09 -13.07 -0.14
C VAL A 72 -5.18 -12.34 -1.47
N PRO A 73 -4.53 -12.81 -2.54
CA PRO A 73 -4.57 -12.16 -3.85
C PRO A 73 -5.99 -12.11 -4.41
N SER A 74 -6.28 -11.13 -5.28
CA SER A 74 -7.62 -10.88 -5.80
C SER A 74 -8.29 -12.11 -6.42
N VAL A 75 -7.53 -12.97 -7.11
CA VAL A 75 -8.06 -14.23 -7.67
C VAL A 75 -8.45 -15.23 -6.58
N GLY A 76 -7.73 -15.26 -5.46
CA GLY A 76 -8.03 -16.12 -4.32
C GLY A 76 -9.29 -15.70 -3.57
N LYS A 77 -9.62 -14.40 -3.55
CA LYS A 77 -10.81 -13.86 -2.84
C LYS A 77 -12.14 -14.46 -3.30
N ASN A 78 -12.18 -15.04 -4.50
CA ASN A 78 -13.37 -15.76 -4.98
C ASN A 78 -13.58 -17.12 -4.31
N TYR A 79 -12.54 -17.71 -3.72
CA TYR A 79 -12.54 -19.08 -3.20
C TYR A 79 -12.23 -19.14 -1.70
N VAL A 80 -11.40 -18.23 -1.20
CA VAL A 80 -11.02 -18.15 0.21
C VAL A 80 -12.02 -17.27 0.97
N ARG A 81 -12.48 -17.76 2.11
CA ARG A 81 -13.29 -16.96 3.06
C ARG A 81 -12.43 -16.71 4.29
N THR A 82 -12.10 -15.45 4.51
CA THR A 82 -11.43 -14.98 5.72
C THR A 82 -12.43 -14.32 6.64
N ALA A 83 -12.08 -14.19 7.91
CA ALA A 83 -12.79 -13.29 8.82
C ALA A 83 -12.72 -11.84 8.30
N ALA A 84 -13.70 -11.02 8.66
CA ALA A 84 -13.68 -9.62 8.31
C ALA A 84 -12.48 -8.92 9.00
N PRO A 85 -11.82 -7.93 8.35
CA PRO A 85 -10.74 -7.17 8.98
C PRO A 85 -11.09 -6.62 10.35
N GLN A 86 -12.34 -6.19 10.56
CA GLN A 86 -12.86 -5.70 11.83
C GLN A 86 -12.86 -6.77 12.94
N GLU A 87 -13.17 -8.01 12.61
CA GLU A 87 -13.14 -9.12 13.56
C GLU A 87 -11.70 -9.47 13.92
N VAL A 88 -10.82 -9.51 12.93
CA VAL A 88 -9.40 -9.82 13.14
C VAL A 88 -8.73 -8.76 13.99
N ILE A 89 -8.93 -7.47 13.69
CA ILE A 89 -8.31 -6.39 14.47
C ILE A 89 -8.85 -6.34 15.90
N ALA A 90 -10.12 -6.65 16.14
CA ALA A 90 -10.69 -6.70 17.49
C ALA A 90 -9.93 -7.72 18.37
N ASP A 91 -9.62 -8.88 17.82
CA ASP A 91 -8.81 -9.88 18.51
C ASP A 91 -7.34 -9.45 18.68
N GLN A 92 -6.76 -8.79 17.68
CA GLN A 92 -5.37 -8.34 17.72
C GLN A 92 -5.13 -7.30 18.82
N VAL A 93 -6.12 -6.42 19.04
CA VAL A 93 -6.00 -5.34 20.03
C VAL A 93 -6.53 -5.70 21.41
N ALA A 94 -7.13 -6.89 21.59
CA ALA A 94 -7.77 -7.30 22.86
C ALA A 94 -6.83 -7.25 24.08
N GLY A 95 -5.51 -7.42 23.86
CA GLY A 95 -4.49 -7.34 24.93
C GLY A 95 -3.91 -5.94 25.16
N LEU A 96 -4.43 -4.91 24.48
CA LEU A 96 -4.02 -3.51 24.65
C LEU A 96 -4.92 -2.79 25.68
N PRO A 97 -4.44 -1.66 26.27
CA PRO A 97 -5.32 -0.75 27.00
C PRO A 97 -6.51 -0.35 26.13
N GLU A 98 -7.72 -0.41 26.69
CA GLU A 98 -8.96 -0.27 25.95
C GLU A 98 -9.04 0.99 25.04
N PRO A 99 -8.65 2.20 25.49
CA PRO A 99 -8.67 3.38 24.62
C PRO A 99 -7.74 3.24 23.39
N LEU A 100 -6.58 2.61 23.57
CA LEU A 100 -5.60 2.38 22.50
C LEU A 100 -6.12 1.34 21.50
N GLY A 101 -6.63 0.21 22.01
CA GLY A 101 -7.20 -0.85 21.17
C GLY A 101 -8.34 -0.34 20.31
N ARG A 102 -9.28 0.40 20.91
CA ARG A 102 -10.39 1.03 20.20
C ARG A 102 -9.89 2.00 19.12
N HIS A 103 -8.90 2.83 19.44
CA HIS A 103 -8.34 3.77 18.47
C HIS A 103 -7.76 3.04 17.25
N ILE A 104 -6.99 1.99 17.45
CA ILE A 104 -6.42 1.20 16.36
C ILE A 104 -7.52 0.52 15.53
N ALA A 105 -8.54 -0.07 16.17
CA ALA A 105 -9.65 -0.69 15.46
C ALA A 105 -10.42 0.31 14.59
N THR A 106 -10.57 1.57 15.03
CA THR A 106 -11.21 2.62 14.22
C THR A 106 -10.42 2.98 12.96
N LEU A 107 -9.08 2.82 12.95
CA LEU A 107 -8.27 3.06 11.75
C LEU A 107 -8.63 2.05 10.64
N ILE A 108 -8.73 0.78 10.99
CA ILE A 108 -9.11 -0.28 10.05
C ILE A 108 -10.53 -0.06 9.53
N ASP A 109 -11.48 0.19 10.44
CA ASP A 109 -12.87 0.40 10.07
C ASP A 109 -13.05 1.61 9.14
N GLU A 110 -12.33 2.70 9.38
CA GLU A 110 -12.36 3.90 8.53
C GLU A 110 -11.78 3.61 7.13
N HIS A 111 -10.64 2.93 7.05
CA HIS A 111 -10.05 2.55 5.76
C HIS A 111 -10.99 1.64 4.95
N GLU A 112 -11.57 0.61 5.58
CA GLU A 112 -12.50 -0.32 4.93
C GLU A 112 -13.75 0.38 4.37
N LYS A 113 -14.18 1.45 5.01
CA LYS A 113 -15.31 2.29 4.55
C LYS A 113 -14.99 3.23 3.39
N ALA A 114 -13.77 3.24 2.88
CA ALA A 114 -13.34 4.17 1.82
C ALA A 114 -14.21 4.15 0.54
N LYS A 115 -14.98 3.08 0.31
CA LYS A 115 -15.91 2.96 -0.83
C LYS A 115 -17.34 3.38 -0.50
N SER A 116 -17.65 3.66 0.74
CA SER A 116 -18.99 4.06 1.14
C SER A 116 -19.30 5.51 0.71
N THR A 117 -20.55 5.86 0.65
CA THR A 117 -20.99 7.20 0.26
C THR A 117 -20.61 8.27 1.28
N ASP A 118 -20.46 7.87 2.54
CA ASP A 118 -20.09 8.69 3.70
C ASP A 118 -18.60 8.55 4.09
N ALA A 119 -17.78 7.97 3.21
CA ALA A 119 -16.35 7.83 3.45
C ALA A 119 -15.67 9.17 3.69
N THR A 120 -14.80 9.23 4.71
CA THR A 120 -13.92 10.38 4.93
C THR A 120 -13.00 10.61 3.73
N LEU A 121 -12.54 11.84 3.54
CA LEU A 121 -11.58 12.12 2.46
C LEU A 121 -10.24 11.43 2.74
N GLU A 122 -9.84 11.32 4.01
CA GLU A 122 -8.68 10.59 4.47
C GLU A 122 -8.73 9.10 4.09
N ALA A 123 -9.86 8.45 4.28
CA ALA A 123 -10.05 7.06 3.87
C ALA A 123 -9.94 6.89 2.36
N LYS A 124 -10.51 7.81 1.57
CA LYS A 124 -10.38 7.80 0.10
C LYS A 124 -8.93 7.98 -0.33
N CYS A 125 -8.19 8.93 0.30
CA CYS A 125 -6.78 9.15 0.04
C CYS A 125 -5.93 7.93 0.39
N SER A 126 -6.17 7.32 1.54
CA SER A 126 -5.49 6.09 1.98
C SER A 126 -5.74 4.92 1.03
N ARG A 127 -6.99 4.74 0.56
CA ARG A 127 -7.32 3.70 -0.41
C ARG A 127 -6.68 3.94 -1.77
N ASP A 128 -6.65 5.17 -2.25
CA ASP A 128 -5.97 5.49 -3.50
C ASP A 128 -4.46 5.28 -3.38
N ALA A 129 -3.90 5.60 -2.21
CA ALA A 129 -2.48 5.34 -1.91
C ALA A 129 -2.12 3.85 -2.01
N ASP A 130 -2.96 2.93 -1.49
CA ASP A 130 -2.80 1.49 -1.66
C ASP A 130 -2.75 1.11 -3.16
N LYS A 131 -3.62 1.69 -3.99
CA LYS A 131 -3.65 1.40 -5.44
C LYS A 131 -2.44 1.99 -6.17
N ILE A 132 -2.03 3.20 -5.81
CA ILE A 132 -0.86 3.86 -6.41
C ILE A 132 0.42 3.15 -5.99
N GLU A 133 0.52 2.70 -4.75
CA GLU A 133 1.66 1.93 -4.28
C GLU A 133 1.83 0.65 -5.12
N CYS A 134 0.76 -0.13 -5.31
CA CYS A 134 0.79 -1.30 -6.19
C CYS A 134 1.15 -0.94 -7.64
N LEU A 135 0.70 0.20 -8.16
CA LEU A 135 1.06 0.67 -9.50
C LEU A 135 2.55 0.99 -9.60
N VAL A 136 3.08 1.75 -8.64
CA VAL A 136 4.51 2.12 -8.59
C VAL A 136 5.38 0.88 -8.46
N GLN A 137 5.01 -0.06 -7.59
CA GLN A 137 5.73 -1.32 -7.42
C GLN A 137 5.70 -2.17 -8.70
N ALA A 138 4.59 -2.21 -9.41
CA ALA A 138 4.51 -2.86 -10.71
C ALA A 138 5.47 -2.22 -11.71
N ARG A 139 5.57 -0.89 -11.76
CA ARG A 139 6.50 -0.17 -12.63
C ARG A 139 7.96 -0.45 -12.28
N GLU A 140 8.29 -0.60 -10.99
CA GLU A 140 9.63 -1.00 -10.55
C GLU A 140 9.97 -2.43 -10.98
N TYR A 141 9.03 -3.38 -10.85
CA TYR A 141 9.22 -4.74 -11.33
C TYR A 141 9.30 -4.84 -12.87
N GLU A 142 8.53 -4.02 -13.61
CA GLU A 142 8.69 -3.92 -15.07
C GLU A 142 10.08 -3.42 -15.45
N ALA A 143 10.58 -2.39 -14.79
CA ALA A 143 11.93 -1.86 -15.01
C ALA A 143 13.02 -2.88 -14.66
N ALA A 144 12.74 -3.81 -13.75
CA ALA A 144 13.59 -4.95 -13.43
C ALA A 144 13.45 -6.14 -14.40
N GLY A 145 12.60 -6.03 -15.44
CA GLY A 145 12.46 -7.03 -16.50
C GLY A 145 11.23 -7.94 -16.40
N ASN A 146 10.31 -7.74 -15.45
CA ASN A 146 9.08 -8.51 -15.40
C ASN A 146 8.05 -7.98 -16.42
N THR A 147 7.58 -8.85 -17.32
CA THR A 147 6.66 -8.46 -18.41
C THR A 147 5.19 -8.83 -18.15
N GLN A 148 4.86 -9.40 -17.00
CA GLN A 148 3.52 -9.95 -16.72
C GLN A 148 2.61 -9.00 -15.91
N LEU A 149 2.96 -7.71 -15.79
CA LEU A 149 2.37 -6.79 -14.82
C LEU A 149 1.23 -5.93 -15.38
N LYS A 150 1.01 -5.94 -16.69
CA LYS A 150 -0.04 -5.11 -17.32
C LYS A 150 -1.43 -5.27 -16.69
N PRO A 151 -1.93 -6.47 -16.33
CA PRO A 151 -3.25 -6.61 -15.69
C PRO A 151 -3.35 -5.89 -14.34
N TRP A 152 -2.27 -5.89 -13.54
CA TRP A 152 -2.19 -5.15 -12.27
C TRP A 152 -2.22 -3.64 -12.53
N ILE A 153 -1.37 -3.15 -13.41
CA ILE A 153 -1.31 -1.73 -13.79
C ILE A 153 -2.70 -1.23 -14.24
N ASP A 154 -3.33 -1.93 -15.19
CA ASP A 154 -4.65 -1.56 -15.70
C ASP A 154 -5.74 -1.58 -14.61
N SER A 155 -5.64 -2.53 -13.67
CA SER A 155 -6.58 -2.63 -12.54
C SER A 155 -6.42 -1.47 -11.56
N MET A 156 -5.18 -1.10 -11.23
CA MET A 156 -4.90 0.01 -10.30
C MET A 156 -5.35 1.35 -10.89
N LEU A 157 -5.07 1.61 -12.16
CA LEU A 157 -5.52 2.82 -12.86
C LEU A 157 -7.05 3.02 -12.78
N ARG A 158 -7.81 1.93 -12.95
CA ARG A 158 -9.28 1.99 -12.86
C ARG A 158 -9.81 2.19 -11.43
N ALA A 159 -9.01 1.86 -10.42
CA ALA A 159 -9.45 1.85 -9.04
C ALA A 159 -9.25 3.20 -8.32
N VAL A 160 -8.38 4.07 -8.84
CA VAL A 160 -8.05 5.37 -8.25
C VAL A 160 -9.19 6.37 -8.47
N ALA A 161 -9.60 7.06 -7.39
CA ALA A 161 -10.78 7.92 -7.37
C ALA A 161 -10.46 9.42 -7.26
N THR A 162 -9.50 9.82 -6.40
CA THR A 162 -9.16 11.22 -6.14
C THR A 162 -8.47 11.87 -7.35
N GLN A 163 -8.50 13.20 -7.44
CA GLN A 163 -7.85 13.94 -8.52
C GLN A 163 -6.33 13.77 -8.45
N THR A 164 -5.75 14.02 -7.30
CA THR A 164 -4.29 13.85 -7.06
C THR A 164 -3.85 12.40 -7.31
N GLY A 165 -4.65 11.43 -6.89
CA GLY A 165 -4.38 10.02 -7.15
C GLY A 165 -4.27 9.71 -8.64
N LYS A 166 -5.19 10.23 -9.47
CA LYS A 166 -5.17 10.06 -10.93
C LYS A 166 -3.94 10.73 -11.57
N GLU A 167 -3.56 11.90 -11.08
CA GLU A 167 -2.37 12.61 -11.55
C GLU A 167 -1.09 11.82 -11.25
N LEU A 168 -0.96 11.31 -10.02
CA LEU A 168 0.17 10.46 -9.62
C LEU A 168 0.21 9.14 -10.40
N ALA A 169 -0.94 8.51 -10.62
CA ALA A 169 -1.02 7.28 -11.41
C ALA A 169 -0.57 7.50 -12.87
N ASN A 170 -0.99 8.60 -13.49
CA ASN A 170 -0.54 8.96 -14.84
C ASN A 170 0.96 9.30 -14.87
N ALA A 171 1.46 10.02 -13.87
CA ALA A 171 2.89 10.33 -13.75
C ALA A 171 3.73 9.05 -13.60
N ALA A 172 3.27 8.07 -12.82
CA ALA A 172 3.96 6.78 -12.67
C ALA A 172 4.08 5.99 -13.98
N LEU A 173 3.16 6.18 -14.92
CA LEU A 173 3.27 5.58 -16.26
C LEU A 173 4.28 6.30 -17.15
N ALA A 174 4.38 7.62 -17.03
CA ALA A 174 5.18 8.47 -17.90
C ALA A 174 6.65 8.56 -17.45
N VAL A 175 6.91 8.44 -16.16
CA VAL A 175 8.21 8.67 -15.55
C VAL A 175 8.85 7.34 -15.16
N PRO A 176 10.12 7.09 -15.57
CA PRO A 176 10.80 5.84 -15.18
C PRO A 176 11.12 5.84 -13.68
N PRO A 177 11.08 4.65 -13.01
CA PRO A 177 11.40 4.55 -11.58
C PRO A 177 12.79 5.06 -11.19
N SER A 178 13.72 5.09 -12.13
CA SER A 178 15.11 5.56 -11.91
C SER A 178 15.26 7.09 -11.94
N ILE A 179 14.21 7.87 -12.20
CA ILE A 179 14.30 9.32 -12.43
C ILE A 179 15.02 10.05 -11.28
N TRP A 180 14.67 9.73 -10.04
CA TRP A 180 15.27 10.38 -8.86
C TRP A 180 16.79 10.14 -8.78
N PHE A 181 17.24 8.95 -9.19
CA PHE A 181 18.65 8.60 -9.21
C PHE A 181 19.37 9.24 -10.40
N GLN A 182 18.72 9.32 -11.55
CA GLN A 182 19.27 10.00 -12.75
C GLN A 182 19.49 11.47 -12.49
N ASP A 183 18.53 12.14 -11.84
CA ASP A 183 18.64 13.55 -11.46
C ASP A 183 19.77 13.76 -10.44
N PHE A 184 19.90 12.84 -9.48
CA PHE A 184 21.01 12.86 -8.53
C PHE A 184 22.36 12.67 -9.24
N ALA A 185 22.47 11.69 -10.13
CA ALA A 185 23.70 11.43 -10.88
C ALA A 185 24.10 12.61 -11.77
N ALA A 186 23.12 13.26 -12.42
CA ALA A 186 23.36 14.47 -13.21
C ALA A 186 23.89 15.64 -12.36
N LYS A 187 23.31 15.80 -11.15
CA LYS A 187 23.69 16.89 -10.24
C LYS A 187 25.06 16.71 -9.59
N PHE A 188 25.43 15.48 -9.25
CA PHE A 188 26.64 15.18 -8.47
C PHE A 188 27.76 14.52 -9.27
N GLY A 189 27.61 14.39 -10.59
CA GLY A 189 28.66 13.89 -11.47
C GLY A 189 29.05 12.44 -11.22
N MET A 190 28.11 11.59 -10.82
CA MET A 190 28.38 10.16 -10.67
C MET A 190 28.87 9.58 -12.01
N PRO A 191 29.91 8.75 -12.02
CA PRO A 191 30.41 8.17 -13.26
C PRO A 191 29.29 7.37 -13.94
N ARG A 192 29.06 7.65 -15.23
CA ARG A 192 28.22 6.80 -16.07
C ARG A 192 28.80 5.39 -16.02
N ALA A 193 27.95 4.37 -15.91
CA ALA A 193 28.41 3.00 -16.06
C ALA A 193 29.20 2.92 -17.37
N VAL A 194 30.46 2.46 -17.28
CA VAL A 194 31.34 2.27 -18.43
C VAL A 194 30.77 1.11 -19.22
N GLY A 195 30.12 1.36 -20.33
CA GLY A 195 29.60 0.31 -21.20
C GLY A 195 28.35 0.71 -21.99
N GLU A 196 28.44 1.74 -22.80
CA GLU A 196 27.67 1.92 -24.04
C GLU A 196 28.59 2.50 -25.10
#